data_481f517ae229afa6715ae91c690f3634
#
_entry.id   481f517ae229afa6715ae91c690f3634
#
_cell.length_a   1.000
_cell.length_b   1.000
_cell.length_c   1.000
_cell.angle_alpha   90.00
_cell.angle_beta   90.00
_cell.angle_gamma   90.00
#
_symmetry.space_group_name_H-M   'P 1'
#
loop_
_entity.id
_entity.type
_entity.pdbx_description
1 polymer ?
#
loop_
_entity_poly.entity_id
_entity_poly.type
_entity_poly.pdbx_seq_one_letter_code
_entity_poly.pdbx_strand_id
1 'polypeptide(L)'
;MKITHIHIWEVALTSHVTYHMAAGKTCDVVPSIVLRVDTDAGVSGWGEVCPIPHYLPAYAGGVRPALEYLTPVLIGADPVGPEALMTRVNAFLQGHAYAKSALDIALWDITGKVAKMPLFTLLGGRQNQDMPLYHSITCVEPEEMARIARDARASGMEQFQVK
;
A
#
# COMPACT_ATOMS: atom_id res chain seq x y z
N MET A 1 17.19 0.63 18.76
CA MET A 1 16.58 -0.49 18.01
C MET A 1 17.24 -0.54 16.65
N LYS A 2 17.47 -1.73 16.09
CA LYS A 2 18.13 -1.85 14.77
C LYS A 2 17.39 -2.85 13.90
N ILE A 3 17.28 -2.53 12.61
CA ILE A 3 16.77 -3.46 11.60
C ILE A 3 17.76 -4.61 11.43
N THR A 4 17.27 -5.85 11.51
CA THR A 4 18.09 -7.06 11.38
C THR A 4 17.81 -7.81 10.08
N HIS A 5 16.55 -7.89 9.64
CA HIS A 5 16.15 -8.60 8.43
C HIS A 5 15.05 -7.88 7.69
N ILE A 6 15.01 -8.11 6.38
CA ILE A 6 13.96 -7.63 5.48
C ILE A 6 13.48 -8.83 4.67
N HIS A 7 12.21 -9.14 4.78
CA HIS A 7 11.55 -10.20 4.04
C HIS A 7 10.63 -9.61 2.99
N ILE A 8 10.65 -10.15 1.79
CA ILE A 8 9.89 -9.65 0.67
C ILE A 8 9.17 -10.83 0.00
N TRP A 9 7.84 -10.74 -0.08
CA TRP A 9 7.01 -11.73 -0.77
C TRP A 9 6.24 -11.07 -1.90
N GLU A 10 6.13 -11.77 -3.00
CA GLU A 10 5.21 -11.46 -4.07
C GLU A 10 3.98 -12.35 -3.94
N VAL A 11 2.81 -11.75 -3.83
CA VAL A 11 1.53 -12.44 -3.63
C VAL A 11 0.58 -12.04 -4.75
N ALA A 12 0.05 -13.01 -5.46
CA ALA A 12 -1.02 -12.78 -6.44
C ALA A 12 -2.36 -12.71 -5.72
N LEU A 13 -2.93 -11.51 -5.60
CA LEU A 13 -4.23 -11.29 -5.00
C LEU A 13 -5.30 -11.37 -6.09
N THR A 14 -6.16 -12.40 -6.01
CA THR A 14 -7.28 -12.55 -6.95
C THR A 14 -8.45 -11.68 -6.51
N SER A 15 -8.96 -10.86 -7.43
CA SER A 15 -10.15 -10.05 -7.22
C SER A 15 -11.39 -10.93 -7.11
N HIS A 16 -12.33 -10.56 -6.23
CA HIS A 16 -13.61 -11.25 -6.10
C HIS A 16 -14.46 -11.17 -7.39
N VAL A 17 -14.30 -10.09 -8.13
CA VAL A 17 -14.90 -9.85 -9.44
C VAL A 17 -13.88 -9.18 -10.34
N THR A 18 -13.94 -9.48 -11.64
CA THR A 18 -13.13 -8.77 -12.63
C THR A 18 -13.49 -7.29 -12.63
N TYR A 19 -12.48 -6.44 -12.43
CA TYR A 19 -12.67 -5.00 -12.49
C TYR A 19 -12.33 -4.51 -13.89
N HIS A 20 -13.32 -3.94 -14.59
CA HIS A 20 -13.15 -3.39 -15.93
C HIS A 20 -12.83 -1.90 -15.85
N MET A 21 -11.78 -1.50 -16.54
CA MET A 21 -11.29 -0.13 -16.63
C MET A 21 -11.45 0.40 -18.05
N ALA A 22 -11.30 1.70 -18.21
CA ALA A 22 -11.31 2.34 -19.52
C ALA A 22 -10.28 1.72 -20.50
N ALA A 23 -10.56 1.85 -21.79
CA ALA A 23 -9.75 1.29 -22.87
C ALA A 23 -9.59 -0.24 -22.85
N GLY A 24 -10.61 -0.97 -22.37
CA GLY A 24 -10.65 -2.42 -22.36
C GLY A 24 -9.67 -3.11 -21.41
N LYS A 25 -9.10 -2.38 -20.46
CA LYS A 25 -8.20 -2.95 -19.45
C LYS A 25 -9.00 -3.63 -18.34
N THR A 26 -8.47 -4.73 -17.82
CA THR A 26 -9.06 -5.46 -16.70
C THR A 26 -8.09 -5.62 -15.55
N CYS A 27 -8.61 -5.88 -14.37
CA CYS A 27 -7.84 -6.25 -13.19
C CYS A 27 -8.52 -7.43 -12.50
N ASP A 28 -7.99 -8.62 -12.74
CA ASP A 28 -8.45 -9.89 -12.16
C ASP A 28 -7.52 -10.35 -11.04
N VAL A 29 -6.22 -10.17 -11.24
CA VAL A 29 -5.18 -10.51 -10.30
C VAL A 29 -4.28 -9.29 -10.10
N VAL A 30 -4.06 -8.93 -8.84
CA VAL A 30 -3.18 -7.83 -8.45
C VAL A 30 -1.91 -8.44 -7.86
N PRO A 31 -0.74 -8.28 -8.53
CA PRO A 31 0.53 -8.66 -7.92
C PRO A 31 0.86 -7.69 -6.79
N SER A 32 0.82 -8.19 -5.56
CA SER A 32 1.14 -7.44 -4.36
C SER A 32 2.53 -7.81 -3.85
N ILE A 33 3.31 -6.82 -3.47
CA ILE A 33 4.60 -7.01 -2.81
C ILE A 33 4.43 -6.69 -1.33
N VAL A 34 4.52 -7.72 -0.50
CA VAL A 34 4.45 -7.61 0.95
C VAL A 34 5.85 -7.56 1.53
N LEU A 35 6.09 -6.61 2.42
CA LEU A 35 7.36 -6.39 3.09
C LEU A 35 7.20 -6.60 4.59
N ARG A 36 8.14 -7.32 5.22
CA ARG A 36 8.32 -7.33 6.67
C ARG A 36 9.72 -6.90 7.04
N VAL A 37 9.82 -5.97 7.95
CA VAL A 37 11.07 -5.47 8.53
C VAL A 37 11.16 -5.97 9.97
N ASP A 38 12.18 -6.77 10.29
CA ASP A 38 12.43 -7.30 11.62
C ASP A 38 13.50 -6.49 12.34
N THR A 39 13.38 -6.39 13.67
CA THR A 39 14.33 -5.66 14.53
C THR A 39 14.97 -6.55 15.60
N ASP A 40 16.10 -6.09 16.13
CA ASP A 40 16.80 -6.72 17.27
C ASP A 40 16.01 -6.69 18.59
N ALA A 41 14.94 -5.88 18.65
CA ALA A 41 14.04 -5.82 19.81
C ALA A 41 12.81 -6.75 19.68
N GLY A 42 12.75 -7.61 18.67
CA GLY A 42 11.63 -8.53 18.43
C GLY A 42 10.35 -7.86 17.93
N VAL A 43 10.40 -6.59 17.54
CA VAL A 43 9.29 -5.88 16.92
C VAL A 43 9.46 -5.96 15.41
N SER A 44 8.39 -6.32 14.69
CA SER A 44 8.37 -6.34 13.23
C SER A 44 7.33 -5.38 12.70
N GLY A 45 7.64 -4.73 11.57
CA GLY A 45 6.70 -3.89 10.82
C GLY A 45 6.38 -4.48 9.45
N TRP A 46 5.16 -4.22 9.01
CA TRP A 46 4.65 -4.70 7.73
C TRP A 46 4.29 -3.55 6.81
N GLY A 47 4.57 -3.72 5.55
CA GLY A 47 4.17 -2.81 4.48
C GLY A 47 3.80 -3.58 3.24
N GLU A 48 3.04 -2.93 2.37
CA GLU A 48 2.56 -3.52 1.13
C GLU A 48 2.51 -2.48 0.03
N VAL A 49 2.69 -2.92 -1.21
CA VAL A 49 2.42 -2.13 -2.40
C VAL A 49 1.90 -3.01 -3.53
N CYS A 50 0.87 -2.53 -4.21
CA CYS A 50 0.23 -3.17 -5.36
C CYS A 50 0.40 -2.27 -6.60
N PRO A 51 1.52 -2.31 -7.32
CA PRO A 51 1.68 -1.51 -8.53
C PRO A 51 0.86 -2.10 -9.68
N ILE A 52 0.04 -1.25 -10.30
CA ILE A 52 -0.77 -1.59 -11.48
C ILE A 52 -0.20 -0.83 -12.68
N PRO A 53 0.59 -1.48 -13.55
CA PRO A 53 1.39 -0.80 -14.59
C PRO A 53 0.55 -0.07 -15.65
N HIS A 54 -0.71 -0.44 -15.83
CA HIS A 54 -1.62 0.27 -16.76
C HIS A 54 -2.13 1.60 -16.22
N TYR A 55 -2.01 1.78 -14.91
CA TYR A 55 -2.60 2.89 -14.18
C TYR A 55 -1.53 3.77 -13.51
N LEU A 56 -0.41 3.15 -13.11
CA LEU A 56 0.63 3.77 -12.30
C LEU A 56 2.00 3.56 -12.96
N PRO A 57 2.95 4.48 -12.79
CA PRO A 57 4.29 4.37 -13.38
C PRO A 57 5.19 3.38 -12.62
N ALA A 58 4.68 2.19 -12.32
CA ALA A 58 5.39 1.13 -11.61
C ALA A 58 4.82 -0.25 -11.96
N TYR A 59 5.61 -1.29 -11.76
CA TYR A 59 5.21 -2.68 -11.95
C TYR A 59 5.83 -3.56 -10.85
N ALA A 60 5.18 -4.67 -10.50
CA ALA A 60 5.57 -5.53 -9.38
C ALA A 60 7.01 -6.03 -9.48
N GLY A 61 7.44 -6.48 -10.67
CA GLY A 61 8.80 -6.97 -10.88
C GLY A 61 9.92 -5.94 -10.65
N GLY A 62 9.60 -4.64 -10.57
CA GLY A 62 10.57 -3.60 -10.24
C GLY A 62 10.69 -3.29 -8.74
N VAL A 63 9.73 -3.75 -7.93
CA VAL A 63 9.67 -3.42 -6.50
C VAL A 63 10.71 -4.20 -5.70
N ARG A 64 10.73 -5.54 -5.85
CA ARG A 64 11.69 -6.40 -5.13
C ARG A 64 13.15 -6.00 -5.36
N PRO A 65 13.66 -5.84 -6.59
CA PRO A 65 15.05 -5.43 -6.81
C PRO A 65 15.39 -4.07 -6.19
N ALA A 66 14.44 -3.12 -6.21
CA ALA A 66 14.64 -1.82 -5.59
C ALA A 66 14.77 -1.94 -4.06
N LEU A 67 13.94 -2.76 -3.40
CA LEU A 67 14.04 -3.03 -1.96
C LEU A 67 15.34 -3.77 -1.60
N GLU A 68 15.73 -4.77 -2.39
CA GLU A 68 16.99 -5.48 -2.21
C GLU A 68 18.21 -4.55 -2.35
N TYR A 69 18.16 -3.63 -3.31
CA TYR A 69 19.20 -2.61 -3.48
C TYR A 69 19.32 -1.66 -2.28
N LEU A 70 18.22 -1.42 -1.56
CA LEU A 70 18.20 -0.57 -0.35
C LEU A 70 18.71 -1.28 0.90
N THR A 71 18.86 -2.61 0.90
CA THR A 71 19.26 -3.41 2.07
C THR A 71 20.52 -2.87 2.79
N PRO A 72 21.60 -2.44 2.11
CA PRO A 72 22.79 -1.92 2.78
C PRO A 72 22.56 -0.63 3.61
N VAL A 73 21.54 0.16 3.25
CA VAL A 73 21.18 1.38 3.99
C VAL A 73 20.27 1.07 5.17
N LEU A 74 19.53 -0.03 5.09
CA LEU A 74 18.48 -0.40 6.03
C LEU A 74 18.99 -1.28 7.16
N ILE A 75 19.81 -2.29 6.89
CA ILE A 75 20.33 -3.19 7.92
C ILE A 75 21.20 -2.41 8.91
N GLY A 76 20.91 -2.59 10.20
CA GLY A 76 21.58 -1.87 11.30
C GLY A 76 21.07 -0.45 11.53
N ALA A 77 20.18 0.09 10.69
CA ALA A 77 19.55 1.39 10.92
C ALA A 77 18.48 1.33 12.00
N ASP A 78 18.19 2.47 12.63
CA ASP A 78 17.05 2.61 13.53
C ASP A 78 15.77 2.84 12.71
N PRO A 79 14.73 2.01 12.86
CA PRO A 79 13.47 2.17 12.16
C PRO A 79 12.52 3.19 12.79
N VAL A 80 12.79 3.62 14.02
CA VAL A 80 11.91 4.56 14.75
C VAL A 80 12.15 5.98 14.26
N GLY A 81 11.08 6.71 13.98
CA GLY A 81 11.16 8.02 13.33
C GLY A 81 11.50 7.87 11.84
N PRO A 82 10.55 7.38 11.03
CA PRO A 82 10.76 6.97 9.63
C PRO A 82 11.40 8.04 8.76
N GLU A 83 11.11 9.31 8.99
CA GLU A 83 11.56 10.43 8.16
C GLU A 83 13.09 10.50 8.03
N ALA A 84 13.82 10.26 9.13
CA ALA A 84 15.28 10.32 9.13
C ALA A 84 15.89 9.19 8.28
N LEU A 85 15.34 7.97 8.39
CA LEU A 85 15.78 6.84 7.58
C LEU A 85 15.37 7.01 6.12
N MET A 86 14.13 7.45 5.86
CA MET A 86 13.64 7.70 4.50
C MET A 86 14.41 8.81 3.78
N THR A 87 14.92 9.80 4.48
CA THR A 87 15.85 10.80 3.91
C THR A 87 17.12 10.13 3.37
N ARG A 88 17.72 9.20 4.13
CA ARG A 88 18.89 8.43 3.68
C ARG A 88 18.55 7.50 2.52
N VAL A 89 17.41 6.82 2.58
CA VAL A 89 16.89 5.96 1.50
C VAL A 89 16.71 6.75 0.21
N ASN A 90 16.15 7.96 0.29
CA ASN A 90 15.93 8.83 -0.86
C ASN A 90 17.24 9.35 -1.46
N ALA A 91 18.23 9.61 -0.65
CA ALA A 91 19.56 9.99 -1.12
C ALA A 91 20.31 8.83 -1.80
N PHE A 92 20.13 7.60 -1.30
CA PHE A 92 20.82 6.43 -1.81
C PHE A 92 20.24 5.90 -3.14
N LEU A 93 18.93 5.92 -3.29
CA LEU A 93 18.22 5.50 -4.50
C LEU A 93 17.21 6.58 -4.92
N GLN A 94 17.42 7.19 -6.07
CA GLN A 94 16.46 8.15 -6.65
C GLN A 94 15.25 7.41 -7.24
N GLY A 95 14.06 8.05 -7.19
CA GLY A 95 12.83 7.44 -7.72
C GLY A 95 12.33 6.23 -6.91
N HIS A 96 11.77 5.25 -7.59
CA HIS A 96 11.23 4.00 -7.00
C HIS A 96 10.22 4.22 -5.86
N ALA A 97 9.33 5.21 -6.00
CA ALA A 97 8.38 5.63 -4.98
C ALA A 97 7.52 4.48 -4.44
N TYR A 98 7.13 3.53 -5.30
CA TYR A 98 6.32 2.38 -4.89
C TYR A 98 7.06 1.44 -3.95
N ALA A 99 8.31 1.09 -4.26
CA ALA A 99 9.13 0.26 -3.37
C ALA A 99 9.34 0.95 -2.02
N LYS A 100 9.63 2.25 -2.05
CA LYS A 100 9.83 3.07 -0.85
C LYS A 100 8.55 3.23 -0.04
N SER A 101 7.38 3.28 -0.67
CA SER A 101 6.09 3.33 0.02
C SER A 101 5.87 2.10 0.90
N ALA A 102 6.14 0.89 0.41
CA ALA A 102 6.04 -0.32 1.22
C ALA A 102 6.99 -0.27 2.43
N LEU A 103 8.22 0.24 2.23
CA LEU A 103 9.19 0.41 3.30
C LEU A 103 8.71 1.45 4.33
N ASP A 104 8.27 2.62 3.89
CA ASP A 104 7.77 3.69 4.76
C ASP A 104 6.61 3.22 5.63
N ILE A 105 5.65 2.49 5.06
CA ILE A 105 4.54 1.88 5.80
C ILE A 105 5.06 0.93 6.88
N ALA A 106 6.03 0.06 6.56
CA ALA A 106 6.61 -0.87 7.52
C ALA A 106 7.33 -0.16 8.69
N LEU A 107 8.04 0.93 8.40
CA LEU A 107 8.71 1.74 9.43
C LEU A 107 7.71 2.46 10.34
N TRP A 108 6.62 2.99 9.78
CA TRP A 108 5.54 3.58 10.56
C TRP A 108 4.81 2.55 11.41
N ASP A 109 4.62 1.31 10.92
CA ASP A 109 4.04 0.20 11.69
C ASP A 109 4.93 -0.15 12.91
N ILE A 110 6.26 -0.21 12.73
CA ILE A 110 7.21 -0.37 13.84
C ILE A 110 7.06 0.78 14.85
N THR A 111 7.06 2.02 14.35
CA THR A 111 6.97 3.21 15.19
C THR A 111 5.70 3.21 16.04
N GLY A 112 4.54 2.88 15.44
CA GLY A 112 3.28 2.74 16.16
C GLY A 112 3.30 1.66 17.24
N LYS A 113 3.87 0.49 16.92
CA LYS A 113 4.00 -0.64 17.86
C LYS A 113 4.93 -0.29 19.03
N VAL A 114 6.05 0.36 18.78
CA VAL A 114 7.00 0.81 19.81
C VAL A 114 6.38 1.87 20.70
N ALA A 115 5.69 2.84 20.12
CA ALA A 115 4.99 3.88 20.86
C ALA A 115 3.74 3.35 21.61
N LYS A 116 3.27 2.13 21.29
CA LYS A 116 1.99 1.57 21.74
C LYS A 116 0.80 2.50 21.45
N MET A 117 0.85 3.15 20.31
CA MET A 117 -0.16 4.12 19.87
C MET A 117 -0.69 3.76 18.49
N PRO A 118 -1.98 3.98 18.24
CA PRO A 118 -2.51 3.89 16.88
C PRO A 118 -1.80 4.88 15.96
N LEU A 119 -1.53 4.46 14.74
CA LEU A 119 -0.79 5.28 13.76
C LEU A 119 -1.45 6.63 13.51
N PHE A 120 -2.80 6.68 13.42
CA PHE A 120 -3.50 7.94 13.24
C PHE A 120 -3.22 8.97 14.35
N THR A 121 -2.95 8.50 15.58
CA THR A 121 -2.60 9.40 16.69
C THR A 121 -1.22 10.02 16.47
N LEU A 122 -0.25 9.23 15.99
CA LEU A 122 1.10 9.72 15.65
C LEU A 122 1.09 10.68 14.45
N LEU A 123 0.13 10.52 13.54
CA LEU A 123 -0.03 11.36 12.35
C LEU A 123 -0.91 12.60 12.57
N GLY A 124 -1.18 12.99 13.81
CA GLY A 124 -1.90 14.22 14.14
C GLY A 124 -3.33 14.03 14.61
N GLY A 125 -3.76 12.79 14.85
CA GLY A 125 -5.06 12.47 15.41
C GLY A 125 -6.15 12.18 14.37
N ARG A 126 -7.28 11.71 14.88
CA ARG A 126 -8.44 11.35 14.05
C ARG A 126 -9.21 12.62 13.65
N GLN A 127 -9.21 12.94 12.36
CA GLN A 127 -9.86 14.13 11.83
C GLN A 127 -11.40 13.97 11.75
N ASN A 128 -11.86 12.80 11.31
CA ASN A 128 -13.31 12.51 11.18
C ASN A 128 -13.66 11.25 11.95
N GLN A 129 -14.82 11.26 12.60
CA GLN A 129 -15.36 10.08 13.27
C GLN A 129 -15.96 9.10 12.25
N ASP A 130 -16.66 9.63 11.26
CA ASP A 130 -17.30 8.88 10.19
C ASP A 130 -16.65 9.23 8.86
N MET A 131 -16.17 8.21 8.16
CA MET A 131 -15.61 8.34 6.81
C MET A 131 -16.51 7.56 5.86
N PRO A 132 -17.40 8.24 5.11
CA PRO A 132 -18.25 7.56 4.15
C PRO A 132 -17.38 6.94 3.04
N LEU A 133 -17.67 5.68 2.72
CA LEU A 133 -17.04 4.98 1.61
C LEU A 133 -17.77 5.30 0.30
N TYR A 134 -17.04 5.30 -0.81
CA TYR A 134 -17.66 5.33 -2.12
C TYR A 134 -17.61 3.93 -2.78
N HIS A 135 -18.58 3.66 -3.63
CA HIS A 135 -18.60 2.47 -4.47
C HIS A 135 -18.11 2.80 -5.88
N SER A 136 -17.05 2.13 -6.33
CA SER A 136 -16.53 2.30 -7.69
C SER A 136 -17.29 1.37 -8.65
N ILE A 137 -18.02 1.96 -9.58
CA ILE A 137 -18.78 1.22 -10.60
C ILE A 137 -17.83 0.87 -11.74
N THR A 138 -17.67 -0.43 -11.99
CA THR A 138 -16.84 -0.94 -13.07
C THR A 138 -17.39 -0.54 -14.45
N CYS A 139 -16.50 -0.38 -15.44
CA CYS A 139 -16.87 0.04 -16.80
C CYS A 139 -17.45 -1.16 -17.57
N VAL A 140 -18.77 -1.25 -17.60
CA VAL A 140 -19.56 -2.25 -18.34
C VAL A 140 -20.68 -1.55 -19.11
N GLU A 141 -21.61 -2.29 -19.70
CA GLU A 141 -22.75 -1.69 -20.39
C GLU A 141 -23.58 -0.78 -19.47
N PRO A 142 -24.12 0.35 -19.98
CA PRO A 142 -24.79 1.36 -19.16
C PRO A 142 -25.94 0.82 -18.29
N GLU A 143 -26.71 -0.12 -18.79
CA GLU A 143 -27.82 -0.76 -18.07
C GLU A 143 -27.32 -1.53 -16.86
N GLU A 144 -26.21 -2.24 -17.00
CA GLU A 144 -25.58 -2.98 -15.92
C GLU A 144 -24.94 -2.05 -14.90
N MET A 145 -24.27 -0.97 -15.35
CA MET A 145 -23.76 0.07 -14.46
C MET A 145 -24.88 0.69 -13.61
N ALA A 146 -26.02 0.97 -14.23
CA ALA A 146 -27.19 1.50 -13.54
C ALA A 146 -27.77 0.48 -12.54
N ARG A 147 -27.75 -0.81 -12.85
CA ARG A 147 -28.15 -1.89 -11.93
C ARG A 147 -27.22 -1.93 -10.72
N ILE A 148 -25.89 -1.96 -10.93
CA ILE A 148 -24.88 -1.97 -9.87
C ILE A 148 -25.05 -0.75 -8.96
N ALA A 149 -25.28 0.43 -9.52
CA ALA A 149 -25.51 1.65 -8.74
C ALA A 149 -26.77 1.56 -7.88
N ARG A 150 -27.88 1.05 -8.42
CA ARG A 150 -29.13 0.86 -7.66
C ARG A 150 -28.96 -0.12 -6.51
N ASP A 151 -28.32 -1.28 -6.78
CA ASP A 151 -28.10 -2.32 -5.77
C ASP A 151 -27.19 -1.81 -4.64
N ALA A 152 -26.12 -1.12 -4.98
CA ALA A 152 -25.21 -0.51 -4.00
C ALA A 152 -25.92 0.59 -3.19
N ARG A 153 -26.77 1.41 -3.83
CA ARG A 153 -27.58 2.42 -3.09
C ARG A 153 -28.57 1.74 -2.15
N ALA A 154 -29.22 0.68 -2.56
CA ALA A 154 -30.14 -0.09 -1.72
C ALA A 154 -29.42 -0.72 -0.50
N SER A 155 -28.12 -1.02 -0.60
CA SER A 155 -27.28 -1.48 0.51
C SER A 155 -26.74 -0.36 1.41
N GLY A 156 -27.09 0.91 1.15
CA GLY A 156 -26.71 2.05 1.98
C GLY A 156 -25.51 2.86 1.45
N MET A 157 -25.00 2.58 0.26
CA MET A 157 -23.95 3.39 -0.37
C MET A 157 -24.52 4.73 -0.85
N GLU A 158 -23.86 5.83 -0.46
CA GLU A 158 -24.29 7.18 -0.83
C GLU A 158 -23.39 7.83 -1.89
N GLN A 159 -22.15 7.40 -1.97
CA GLN A 159 -21.15 7.97 -2.87
C GLN A 159 -20.71 6.97 -3.93
N PHE A 160 -20.59 7.43 -5.17
CA PHE A 160 -20.23 6.59 -6.30
C PHE A 160 -19.13 7.22 -7.16
N GLN A 161 -18.23 6.40 -7.65
CA GLN A 161 -17.32 6.75 -8.73
C GLN A 161 -17.69 5.95 -9.98
N VAL A 162 -18.10 6.65 -11.02
CA VAL A 162 -18.40 6.04 -12.32
C VAL A 162 -17.14 6.08 -13.18
N LYS A 163 -16.79 4.98 -13.83
CA LYS A 163 -15.61 4.87 -14.72
C LYS A 163 -15.98 5.09 -16.19
#